data_ce88b543ac0bf18987d32f98a1163990
#
_entry.id   ce88b543ac0bf18987d32f98a1163990
#
_cell.length_a   1.000
_cell.length_b   1.000
_cell.length_c   1.000
_cell.angle_alpha   90.00
_cell.angle_beta   90.00
_cell.angle_gamma   90.00
#
_symmetry.space_group_name_H-M   'P 1'
#
loop_
_entity.id
_entity.type
_entity.pdbx_description
1 polymer ?
#
loop_
_entity_poly.entity_id
_entity_poly.type
_entity_poly.pdbx_seq_one_letter_code
_entity_poly.pdbx_strand_id
1 'polypeptide(L)'
;MTEQNQIKEIIKQEYIKCATDPIHFFKKYCYISHPQKGRILFHLYPFQEDVLCEFRNNRFLIINKSRQLGISTLVAGYALWIMLFQKDKTILCVATKQETAKGMVDKVQFMYNNLPIWLKGSQKPLSDNKLSLKLANNSQIIATSASSDAGRSYAVSLLLVDEAAFIEGIDKIYTSVKPTIATGGGIIALSSPHGVGNWFHKTYTEAETGDNDFKAIKLPWNLHPDRVAPIDAGWEERERNNMSLRDFAQEYDCDFLGSGNTLIESDILGFYEQTFIQEPIERRFMGGDFWIWQQPDYSKQYIVCADVARGDGSDFSAFHVIDVNNCEQVAEYRSKIDTRTFGHTLVSVASEYNNAMLVIENASIGWDVINTVLEKGYQNLYYSPRSYGEMNVDRWLHKMETDQTVPGFTNSTRTRPLVISKMESYIRERQFIFHSRRLLEELRVFVWLNGKAQAQGGYNDDLVISAGIGLFIRDTGLKFYQQGIESSRAALANISRTGDNNIPNHPIGFQNPYSIETPYGVEDISWLIR
;
A
#
# COMPACT_ATOMS: atom_id res chain seq x y z
N MET A 1 24.12 62.13 -22.47
CA MET A 1 23.87 60.76 -22.99
C MET A 1 22.73 60.85 -23.98
N THR A 2 22.88 60.26 -25.14
CA THR A 2 21.78 60.27 -26.13
C THR A 2 20.63 59.39 -25.63
N GLU A 3 19.40 59.77 -25.93
CA GLU A 3 18.18 59.05 -25.56
C GLU A 3 18.26 57.56 -25.83
N GLN A 4 18.90 57.16 -26.94
CA GLN A 4 19.19 55.74 -27.28
C GLN A 4 20.12 55.03 -26.27
N ASN A 5 21.05 55.73 -25.65
CA ASN A 5 21.93 55.15 -24.63
C ASN A 5 21.20 54.94 -23.31
N GLN A 6 20.26 55.82 -22.96
CA GLN A 6 19.40 55.66 -21.81
C GLN A 6 18.46 54.44 -21.95
N ILE A 7 17.85 54.29 -23.13
CA ILE A 7 16.98 53.09 -23.43
C ILE A 7 17.78 51.80 -23.34
N LYS A 8 18.99 51.76 -23.88
CA LYS A 8 19.88 50.57 -23.81
C LYS A 8 20.21 50.22 -22.35
N GLU A 9 20.49 51.19 -21.51
CA GLU A 9 20.82 50.94 -20.12
C GLU A 9 19.59 50.45 -19.34
N ILE A 10 18.39 50.99 -19.59
CA ILE A 10 17.13 50.51 -19.00
C ILE A 10 16.88 49.05 -19.38
N ILE A 11 17.03 48.69 -20.68
CA ILE A 11 16.87 47.33 -21.17
C ILE A 11 17.89 46.38 -20.50
N LYS A 12 19.13 46.82 -20.38
CA LYS A 12 20.18 46.03 -19.72
C LYS A 12 19.87 45.78 -18.23
N GLN A 13 19.44 46.79 -17.51
CA GLN A 13 19.06 46.67 -16.10
C GLN A 13 17.85 45.73 -15.91
N GLU A 14 16.86 45.85 -16.77
CA GLU A 14 15.68 44.99 -16.74
C GLU A 14 16.03 43.53 -17.12
N TYR A 15 16.93 43.31 -18.08
CA TYR A 15 17.45 41.99 -18.40
C TYR A 15 18.18 41.34 -17.21
N ILE A 16 19.01 42.12 -16.52
CA ILE A 16 19.72 41.65 -15.32
C ILE A 16 18.72 41.26 -14.23
N LYS A 17 17.68 42.08 -13.97
CA LYS A 17 16.64 41.76 -13.01
C LYS A 17 15.94 40.45 -13.37
N CYS A 18 15.54 40.26 -14.60
CA CYS A 18 14.93 39.03 -15.08
C CYS A 18 15.87 37.81 -14.94
N ALA A 19 17.15 37.97 -15.19
CA ALA A 19 18.14 36.92 -15.11
C ALA A 19 18.46 36.50 -13.65
N THR A 20 18.35 37.43 -12.70
CA THR A 20 18.65 37.20 -11.29
C THR A 20 17.43 36.81 -10.46
N ASP A 21 16.24 37.22 -10.89
CA ASP A 21 14.98 36.98 -10.18
C ASP A 21 13.91 36.37 -11.12
N PRO A 22 13.66 35.05 -11.00
CA PRO A 22 12.61 34.42 -11.78
C PRO A 22 11.21 34.94 -11.42
N ILE A 23 10.93 35.36 -10.18
CA ILE A 23 9.62 35.90 -9.80
C ILE A 23 9.34 37.19 -10.58
N HIS A 24 10.35 38.08 -10.69
CA HIS A 24 10.24 39.28 -11.48
C HIS A 24 9.98 38.96 -12.97
N PHE A 25 10.71 37.97 -13.51
CA PHE A 25 10.52 37.50 -14.88
C PHE A 25 9.09 37.00 -15.13
N PHE A 26 8.57 36.16 -14.23
CA PHE A 26 7.22 35.63 -14.33
C PHE A 26 6.15 36.71 -14.28
N LYS A 27 6.22 37.60 -13.28
CA LYS A 27 5.23 38.66 -13.06
C LYS A 27 5.11 39.65 -14.20
N LYS A 28 6.17 39.81 -15.01
CA LYS A 28 6.18 40.81 -16.06
C LYS A 28 6.13 40.27 -17.49
N TYR A 29 6.68 39.05 -17.72
CA TYR A 29 6.96 38.61 -19.09
C TYR A 29 6.42 37.22 -19.43
N CYS A 30 6.03 36.41 -18.44
CA CYS A 30 5.46 35.10 -18.71
C CYS A 30 3.98 35.18 -19.05
N TYR A 31 3.64 34.84 -20.28
CA TYR A 31 2.26 34.69 -20.72
C TYR A 31 1.88 33.22 -20.78
N ILE A 32 0.65 32.91 -20.36
CA ILE A 32 0.09 31.56 -20.41
C ILE A 32 -1.18 31.53 -21.26
N SER A 33 -1.52 30.35 -21.77
CA SER A 33 -2.80 30.11 -22.44
C SER A 33 -3.83 29.69 -21.40
N HIS A 34 -4.80 30.56 -21.12
CA HIS A 34 -5.92 30.25 -20.25
C HIS A 34 -7.10 29.71 -21.08
N PRO A 35 -7.79 28.61 -20.67
CA PRO A 35 -8.85 28.00 -21.47
C PRO A 35 -9.98 28.95 -21.90
N GLN A 36 -10.36 29.87 -21.02
CA GLN A 36 -11.47 30.81 -21.28
C GLN A 36 -10.98 32.22 -21.71
N LYS A 37 -9.85 32.69 -21.18
CA LYS A 37 -9.37 34.05 -21.36
C LYS A 37 -8.30 34.18 -22.45
N GLY A 38 -7.90 33.06 -23.09
CA GLY A 38 -6.83 33.02 -24.09
C GLY A 38 -5.47 33.38 -23.48
N ARG A 39 -4.73 34.29 -24.13
CA ARG A 39 -3.41 34.74 -23.69
C ARG A 39 -3.54 35.72 -22.54
N ILE A 40 -3.04 35.34 -21.35
CA ILE A 40 -2.97 36.20 -20.17
C ILE A 40 -1.57 36.19 -19.56
N LEU A 41 -1.21 37.25 -18.83
CA LEU A 41 0.01 37.30 -18.03
C LEU A 41 -0.14 36.30 -16.87
N PHE A 42 0.93 35.57 -16.55
CA PHE A 42 0.93 34.59 -15.46
C PHE A 42 1.07 35.31 -14.11
N HIS A 43 -0.06 35.67 -13.52
CA HIS A 43 -0.10 36.19 -12.16
C HIS A 43 0.12 35.04 -11.17
N LEU A 44 1.27 35.04 -10.50
CA LEU A 44 1.62 34.04 -9.50
C LEU A 44 0.78 34.20 -8.24
N TYR A 45 0.27 33.10 -7.72
CA TYR A 45 -0.26 33.03 -6.36
C TYR A 45 0.90 32.95 -5.34
N PRO A 46 0.70 33.35 -4.07
CA PRO A 46 1.75 33.30 -3.04
C PRO A 46 2.43 31.94 -2.94
N PHE A 47 1.67 30.83 -2.88
CA PHE A 47 2.24 29.49 -2.82
C PHE A 47 3.09 29.11 -4.06
N GLN A 48 2.79 29.67 -5.23
CA GLN A 48 3.60 29.48 -6.45
C GLN A 48 4.91 30.27 -6.39
N GLU A 49 4.92 31.43 -5.75
CA GLU A 49 6.16 32.19 -5.51
C GLU A 49 7.07 31.42 -4.55
N ASP A 50 6.50 30.86 -3.46
CA ASP A 50 7.25 30.02 -2.53
C ASP A 50 7.87 28.79 -3.22
N VAL A 51 7.08 28.09 -4.04
CA VAL A 51 7.58 26.94 -4.83
C VAL A 51 8.68 27.36 -5.79
N LEU A 52 8.57 28.52 -6.41
CA LEU A 52 9.60 29.05 -7.32
C LEU A 52 10.91 29.39 -6.57
N CYS A 53 10.84 29.83 -5.33
CA CYS A 53 11.99 30.00 -4.46
C CYS A 53 12.65 28.62 -4.15
N GLU A 54 11.83 27.59 -3.86
CA GLU A 54 12.35 26.25 -3.61
C GLU A 54 13.05 25.64 -4.84
N PHE A 55 12.59 25.94 -6.07
CA PHE A 55 13.28 25.54 -7.30
C PHE A 55 14.72 26.07 -7.42
N ARG A 56 14.98 27.24 -6.84
CA ARG A 56 16.32 27.85 -6.83
C ARG A 56 17.22 27.28 -5.74
N ASN A 57 16.62 26.96 -4.59
CA ASN A 57 17.36 26.62 -3.39
C ASN A 57 17.71 25.13 -3.30
N ASN A 58 16.94 24.26 -3.98
CA ASN A 58 17.08 22.82 -3.89
C ASN A 58 17.29 22.19 -5.26
N ARG A 59 18.22 21.25 -5.35
CA ARG A 59 18.51 20.50 -6.57
C ARG A 59 17.52 19.38 -6.81
N PHE A 60 16.99 18.80 -5.75
CA PHE A 60 16.08 17.66 -5.79
C PHE A 60 14.78 18.04 -5.11
N LEU A 61 13.70 18.06 -5.87
CA LEU A 61 12.36 18.38 -5.36
C LEU A 61 11.36 17.30 -5.73
N ILE A 62 10.51 16.99 -4.76
CA ILE A 62 9.36 16.11 -4.95
C ILE A 62 8.10 16.82 -4.46
N ILE A 63 7.12 16.99 -5.35
CA ILE A 63 5.97 17.86 -5.13
C ILE A 63 4.69 17.05 -5.23
N ASN A 64 4.07 16.78 -4.08
CA ASN A 64 2.75 16.19 -3.99
C ASN A 64 1.70 17.32 -4.09
N LYS A 65 0.97 17.37 -5.20
CA LYS A 65 0.11 18.50 -5.54
C LYS A 65 -1.32 18.09 -5.86
N SER A 66 -2.25 18.95 -5.50
CA SER A 66 -3.60 18.94 -6.04
C SER A 66 -3.62 19.28 -7.53
N ARG A 67 -4.63 18.82 -8.23
CA ARG A 67 -4.88 19.23 -9.62
C ARG A 67 -5.18 20.72 -9.74
N GLN A 68 -4.87 21.27 -10.92
CA GLN A 68 -5.18 22.63 -11.34
C GLN A 68 -4.58 23.75 -10.48
N LEU A 69 -3.50 23.49 -9.74
CA LEU A 69 -2.74 24.52 -9.01
C LEU A 69 -1.75 25.29 -9.90
N GLY A 70 -1.68 25.00 -11.19
CA GLY A 70 -0.79 25.68 -12.13
C GLY A 70 0.69 25.29 -12.02
N ILE A 71 1.06 24.29 -11.22
CA ILE A 71 2.45 23.92 -10.93
C ILE A 71 3.17 23.39 -12.18
N SER A 72 2.54 22.56 -13.03
CA SER A 72 3.16 22.12 -14.30
C SER A 72 3.45 23.30 -15.23
N THR A 73 2.63 24.36 -15.18
CA THR A 73 2.86 25.61 -15.92
C THR A 73 4.00 26.44 -15.31
N LEU A 74 4.08 26.47 -13.97
CA LEU A 74 5.18 27.10 -13.25
C LEU A 74 6.53 26.45 -13.59
N VAL A 75 6.58 25.12 -13.59
CA VAL A 75 7.78 24.33 -13.94
C VAL A 75 8.19 24.59 -15.40
N ALA A 76 7.23 24.67 -16.33
CA ALA A 76 7.52 25.02 -17.72
C ALA A 76 8.14 26.42 -17.86
N GLY A 77 7.61 27.40 -17.14
CA GLY A 77 8.18 28.76 -17.14
C GLY A 77 9.57 28.81 -16.49
N TYR A 78 9.81 28.02 -15.44
CA TYR A 78 11.13 27.89 -14.83
C TYR A 78 12.16 27.23 -15.79
N ALA A 79 11.73 26.23 -16.54
CA ALA A 79 12.53 25.64 -17.59
C ALA A 79 12.92 26.68 -18.65
N LEU A 80 11.95 27.49 -19.10
CA LEU A 80 12.22 28.59 -20.01
C LEU A 80 13.21 29.61 -19.43
N TRP A 81 13.05 29.98 -18.17
CA TRP A 81 13.96 30.90 -17.48
C TRP A 81 15.40 30.37 -17.47
N ILE A 82 15.60 29.10 -17.14
CA ILE A 82 16.92 28.44 -17.22
C ILE A 82 17.47 28.52 -18.63
N MET A 83 16.67 28.17 -19.65
CA MET A 83 17.09 28.17 -21.05
C MET A 83 17.49 29.55 -21.57
N LEU A 84 16.81 30.60 -21.12
CA LEU A 84 17.10 31.97 -21.57
C LEU A 84 18.36 32.55 -20.96
N PHE A 85 18.54 32.36 -19.67
CA PHE A 85 19.57 33.04 -18.88
C PHE A 85 20.80 32.21 -18.54
N GLN A 86 20.77 30.89 -18.85
CA GLN A 86 21.90 29.98 -18.67
C GLN A 86 22.28 29.33 -20.00
N LYS A 87 23.57 29.02 -20.20
CA LYS A 87 24.10 28.40 -21.42
C LYS A 87 24.23 26.88 -21.25
N ASP A 88 24.13 26.17 -22.37
CA ASP A 88 24.44 24.73 -22.47
C ASP A 88 23.62 23.87 -21.51
N LYS A 89 22.36 24.26 -21.22
CA LYS A 89 21.46 23.52 -20.34
C LYS A 89 20.56 22.57 -21.10
N THR A 90 20.57 21.31 -20.74
CA THR A 90 19.65 20.30 -21.26
C THR A 90 18.60 19.95 -20.21
N ILE A 91 17.34 20.24 -20.53
CA ILE A 91 16.18 19.94 -19.69
C ILE A 91 15.47 18.76 -20.32
N LEU A 92 15.37 17.64 -19.59
CA LEU A 92 14.67 16.45 -20.03
C LEU A 92 13.30 16.39 -19.33
N CYS A 93 12.22 16.36 -20.10
CA CYS A 93 10.87 16.22 -19.60
C CYS A 93 10.35 14.79 -19.84
N VAL A 94 9.96 14.10 -18.76
CA VAL A 94 9.41 12.75 -18.78
C VAL A 94 8.00 12.79 -18.20
N ALA A 95 7.06 12.11 -18.85
CA ALA A 95 5.69 11.92 -18.35
C ALA A 95 5.18 10.53 -18.73
N THR A 96 4.00 10.16 -18.22
CA THR A 96 3.35 8.85 -18.47
C THR A 96 3.21 8.54 -19.95
N LYS A 97 2.85 9.56 -20.75
CA LYS A 97 2.69 9.47 -22.21
C LYS A 97 3.49 10.56 -22.90
N GLN A 98 3.95 10.28 -24.12
CA GLN A 98 4.67 11.27 -24.92
C GLN A 98 3.84 12.54 -25.16
N GLU A 99 2.52 12.43 -25.31
CA GLU A 99 1.62 13.58 -25.47
C GLU A 99 1.60 14.49 -24.23
N THR A 100 1.67 13.92 -23.03
CA THR A 100 1.75 14.70 -21.77
C THR A 100 3.09 15.43 -21.68
N ALA A 101 4.20 14.74 -21.99
CA ALA A 101 5.53 15.36 -22.03
C ALA A 101 5.63 16.46 -23.09
N LYS A 102 5.01 16.26 -24.26
CA LYS A 102 4.90 17.27 -25.31
C LYS A 102 4.15 18.51 -24.83
N GLY A 103 3.06 18.35 -24.06
CA GLY A 103 2.33 19.48 -23.47
C GLY A 103 3.20 20.40 -22.60
N MET A 104 4.28 19.89 -22.00
CA MET A 104 5.27 20.70 -21.29
C MET A 104 6.10 21.57 -22.26
N VAL A 105 6.56 20.97 -23.36
CA VAL A 105 7.28 21.72 -24.42
C VAL A 105 6.40 22.76 -25.07
N ASP A 106 5.13 22.44 -25.36
CA ASP A 106 4.16 23.39 -25.93
C ASP A 106 3.97 24.63 -25.02
N LYS A 107 3.93 24.43 -23.68
CA LYS A 107 3.86 25.56 -22.71
C LYS A 107 5.12 26.43 -22.78
N VAL A 108 6.30 25.81 -22.83
CA VAL A 108 7.58 26.54 -22.95
C VAL A 108 7.64 27.34 -24.26
N GLN A 109 7.24 26.73 -25.38
CA GLN A 109 7.18 27.39 -26.69
C GLN A 109 6.19 28.55 -26.69
N PHE A 110 4.99 28.34 -26.10
CA PHE A 110 3.99 29.40 -25.97
C PHE A 110 4.55 30.59 -25.20
N MET A 111 5.15 30.37 -24.02
CA MET A 111 5.77 31.42 -23.23
C MET A 111 6.89 32.13 -23.99
N TYR A 112 7.80 31.34 -24.59
CA TYR A 112 8.90 31.88 -25.38
C TYR A 112 8.40 32.77 -26.56
N ASN A 113 7.40 32.31 -27.31
CA ASN A 113 6.86 33.05 -28.45
C ASN A 113 6.27 34.41 -28.06
N ASN A 114 5.73 34.53 -26.84
CA ASN A 114 5.12 35.73 -26.31
C ASN A 114 6.11 36.68 -25.59
N LEU A 115 7.39 36.32 -25.48
CA LEU A 115 8.40 37.21 -24.89
C LEU A 115 8.69 38.42 -25.80
N PRO A 116 9.02 39.60 -25.23
CA PRO A 116 9.53 40.74 -25.98
C PRO A 116 10.81 40.40 -26.75
N ILE A 117 10.98 41.01 -27.92
CA ILE A 117 12.15 40.76 -28.80
C ILE A 117 13.46 41.05 -28.06
N TRP A 118 13.52 42.13 -27.28
CA TRP A 118 14.71 42.52 -26.54
C TRP A 118 15.10 41.48 -25.45
N LEU A 119 14.12 40.79 -24.86
CA LEU A 119 14.36 39.78 -23.84
C LEU A 119 14.82 38.46 -24.49
N LYS A 120 14.30 38.12 -25.66
CA LYS A 120 14.82 37.00 -26.47
C LYS A 120 16.27 37.24 -26.85
N GLY A 121 16.64 38.49 -27.11
CA GLY A 121 18.01 38.88 -27.49
C GLY A 121 18.54 38.07 -28.65
N SER A 122 19.72 37.46 -28.49
CA SER A 122 20.35 36.56 -29.47
C SER A 122 19.86 35.10 -29.36
N GLN A 123 18.97 34.79 -28.44
CA GLN A 123 18.52 33.41 -28.16
C GLN A 123 17.42 32.99 -29.15
N LYS A 124 17.70 33.01 -30.42
CA LYS A 124 16.79 32.51 -31.46
C LYS A 124 16.70 30.99 -31.40
N PRO A 125 15.55 30.39 -31.76
CA PRO A 125 15.43 28.95 -31.86
C PRO A 125 16.35 28.41 -32.97
N LEU A 126 17.17 27.41 -32.62
CA LEU A 126 17.93 26.60 -33.58
C LEU A 126 17.10 25.39 -34.05
N SER A 127 16.26 24.88 -33.19
CA SER A 127 15.29 23.83 -33.48
C SER A 127 14.03 24.12 -32.69
N ASP A 128 12.89 24.06 -33.36
CA ASP A 128 11.56 24.26 -32.79
C ASP A 128 10.61 23.23 -33.40
N ASN A 129 10.35 22.17 -32.66
CA ASN A 129 9.46 21.10 -33.08
C ASN A 129 8.59 20.64 -31.90
N LYS A 130 7.63 19.74 -32.15
CA LYS A 130 6.65 19.29 -31.16
C LYS A 130 7.24 18.63 -29.91
N LEU A 131 8.48 18.15 -29.99
CA LEU A 131 9.12 17.40 -28.89
C LEU A 131 10.32 18.12 -28.31
N SER A 132 10.77 19.22 -28.94
CA SER A 132 11.94 19.94 -28.45
C SER A 132 11.96 21.40 -28.89
N LEU A 133 12.54 22.22 -28.01
CA LEU A 133 12.95 23.59 -28.31
C LEU A 133 14.42 23.74 -27.96
N LYS A 134 15.26 24.15 -28.92
CA LYS A 134 16.68 24.46 -28.72
C LYS A 134 16.97 25.91 -29.07
N LEU A 135 17.62 26.63 -28.17
CA LEU A 135 18.01 28.03 -28.35
C LEU A 135 19.46 28.19 -28.81
N ALA A 136 19.80 29.39 -29.34
CA ALA A 136 21.13 29.71 -29.87
C ALA A 136 22.27 29.60 -28.84
N ASN A 137 21.97 29.65 -27.53
CA ASN A 137 22.93 29.42 -26.44
C ASN A 137 23.14 27.92 -26.09
N ASN A 138 22.72 27.02 -26.99
CA ASN A 138 22.70 25.56 -26.85
C ASN A 138 21.79 25.00 -25.73
N SER A 139 21.07 25.84 -24.99
CA SER A 139 20.10 25.34 -24.01
C SER A 139 18.88 24.78 -24.73
N GLN A 140 18.35 23.64 -24.21
CA GLN A 140 17.25 22.94 -24.86
C GLN A 140 16.34 22.27 -23.84
N ILE A 141 15.07 22.11 -24.19
CA ILE A 141 14.13 21.22 -23.55
C ILE A 141 13.72 20.11 -24.51
N ILE A 142 13.64 18.88 -24.03
CA ILE A 142 13.30 17.69 -24.82
C ILE A 142 12.22 16.91 -24.05
N ALA A 143 11.12 16.61 -24.74
CA ALA A 143 10.08 15.71 -24.25
C ALA A 143 10.37 14.28 -24.69
N THR A 144 10.30 13.35 -23.75
CA THR A 144 10.42 11.92 -24.02
C THR A 144 9.36 11.13 -23.25
N SER A 145 8.99 9.99 -23.78
CA SER A 145 8.17 9.03 -23.03
C SER A 145 9.00 8.34 -21.96
N ALA A 146 8.33 7.80 -20.94
CA ALA A 146 8.93 7.00 -19.91
C ALA A 146 9.49 5.69 -20.49
N SER A 147 10.77 5.68 -20.85
CA SER A 147 11.52 4.48 -21.25
C SER A 147 12.80 4.37 -20.43
N SER A 148 13.26 3.16 -20.19
CA SER A 148 14.47 2.88 -19.39
C SER A 148 15.74 3.56 -19.95
N ASP A 149 15.74 3.93 -21.23
CA ASP A 149 16.88 4.54 -21.92
C ASP A 149 16.76 6.06 -22.07
N ALA A 150 15.65 6.66 -21.63
CA ALA A 150 15.35 8.07 -21.80
C ALA A 150 16.45 9.02 -21.29
N GLY A 151 17.19 8.61 -20.26
CA GLY A 151 18.25 9.43 -19.66
C GLY A 151 19.68 9.17 -20.11
N ARG A 152 19.93 8.06 -20.83
CA ARG A 152 21.31 7.65 -21.16
C ARG A 152 21.95 8.45 -22.29
N SER A 153 21.15 9.06 -23.13
CA SER A 153 21.62 9.76 -24.34
C SER A 153 21.93 11.24 -24.13
N TYR A 154 21.65 11.80 -22.95
CA TYR A 154 21.74 13.23 -22.71
C TYR A 154 22.52 13.56 -21.43
N ALA A 155 23.37 14.60 -21.48
CA ALA A 155 23.92 15.23 -20.28
C ALA A 155 22.84 16.14 -19.67
N VAL A 156 22.02 15.59 -18.76
CA VAL A 156 20.84 16.25 -18.21
C VAL A 156 21.22 17.25 -17.13
N SER A 157 20.87 18.53 -17.35
CA SER A 157 21.03 19.60 -16.35
C SER A 157 19.83 19.67 -15.40
N LEU A 158 18.63 19.35 -15.89
CA LEU A 158 17.40 19.30 -15.10
C LEU A 158 16.49 18.21 -15.65
N LEU A 159 16.09 17.28 -14.78
CA LEU A 159 15.04 16.30 -15.08
C LEU A 159 13.71 16.81 -14.53
N LEU A 160 12.72 16.94 -15.41
CA LEU A 160 11.35 17.25 -15.07
C LEU A 160 10.50 16.00 -15.22
N VAL A 161 9.86 15.57 -14.16
CA VAL A 161 8.97 14.41 -14.18
C VAL A 161 7.57 14.87 -13.80
N ASP A 162 6.67 14.92 -14.77
CA ASP A 162 5.26 15.23 -14.52
C ASP A 162 4.43 13.95 -14.40
N GLU A 163 3.47 13.96 -13.48
CA GLU A 163 2.65 12.79 -13.13
C GLU A 163 3.48 11.59 -12.65
N ALA A 164 4.53 11.85 -11.86
CA ALA A 164 5.52 10.86 -11.44
C ALA A 164 4.93 9.61 -10.76
N ALA A 165 3.84 9.75 -9.98
CA ALA A 165 3.18 8.64 -9.31
C ALA A 165 2.52 7.64 -10.28
N PHE A 166 2.24 8.06 -11.51
CA PHE A 166 1.56 7.25 -12.54
C PHE A 166 2.52 6.65 -13.57
N ILE A 167 3.83 6.89 -13.45
CA ILE A 167 4.84 6.36 -14.38
C ILE A 167 5.29 4.99 -13.91
N GLU A 168 4.96 3.95 -14.67
CA GLU A 168 5.49 2.60 -14.42
C GLU A 168 7.00 2.53 -14.68
N GLY A 169 7.76 1.95 -13.75
CA GLY A 169 9.22 1.79 -13.87
C GLY A 169 10.03 3.08 -13.78
N ILE A 170 9.49 4.12 -13.16
CA ILE A 170 10.20 5.40 -12.93
C ILE A 170 11.48 5.23 -12.12
N ASP A 171 11.55 4.23 -11.24
CA ASP A 171 12.75 3.82 -10.50
C ASP A 171 13.92 3.51 -11.44
N LYS A 172 13.67 2.82 -12.56
CA LYS A 172 14.67 2.51 -13.58
C LYS A 172 15.12 3.77 -14.33
N ILE A 173 14.18 4.66 -14.65
CA ILE A 173 14.48 5.95 -15.31
C ILE A 173 15.35 6.79 -14.37
N TYR A 174 14.92 6.93 -13.11
CA TYR A 174 15.69 7.66 -12.10
C TYR A 174 17.10 7.10 -11.96
N THR A 175 17.25 5.78 -11.83
CA THR A 175 18.55 5.11 -11.72
C THR A 175 19.42 5.35 -12.98
N SER A 176 18.83 5.39 -14.17
CA SER A 176 19.57 5.63 -15.43
C SER A 176 20.06 7.08 -15.56
N VAL A 177 19.32 8.05 -15.01
CA VAL A 177 19.64 9.48 -15.07
C VAL A 177 20.52 9.93 -13.90
N LYS A 178 20.46 9.25 -12.76
CA LYS A 178 21.15 9.60 -11.52
C LYS A 178 22.65 9.90 -11.69
N PRO A 179 23.44 9.10 -12.44
CA PRO A 179 24.86 9.40 -12.67
C PRO A 179 25.08 10.75 -13.38
N THR A 180 24.24 11.10 -14.34
CA THR A 180 24.32 12.36 -15.10
C THR A 180 23.95 13.56 -14.21
N ILE A 181 22.96 13.40 -13.33
CA ILE A 181 22.53 14.45 -12.40
C ILE A 181 23.55 14.63 -11.26
N ALA A 182 24.26 13.59 -10.86
CA ALA A 182 25.26 13.63 -9.79
C ALA A 182 26.36 14.69 -10.07
N THR A 183 26.66 14.98 -11.35
CA THR A 183 27.67 15.96 -11.76
C THR A 183 27.21 17.43 -11.69
N GLY A 184 26.05 17.72 -11.10
CA GLY A 184 25.57 19.10 -10.88
C GLY A 184 24.16 19.38 -11.43
N GLY A 185 23.48 18.38 -11.96
CA GLY A 185 22.07 18.50 -12.39
C GLY A 185 21.08 18.50 -11.23
N GLY A 186 19.79 18.69 -11.55
CA GLY A 186 18.67 18.67 -10.59
C GLY A 186 17.48 17.84 -11.07
N ILE A 187 16.53 17.60 -10.18
CA ILE A 187 15.26 16.92 -10.47
C ILE A 187 14.11 17.70 -9.85
N ILE A 188 13.03 17.85 -10.62
CA ILE A 188 11.73 18.30 -10.13
C ILE A 188 10.73 17.22 -10.53
N ALA A 189 10.28 16.42 -9.57
CA ALA A 189 9.23 15.44 -9.73
C ALA A 189 7.93 15.96 -9.12
N LEU A 190 6.84 15.92 -9.88
CA LEU A 190 5.54 16.41 -9.44
C LEU A 190 4.43 15.44 -9.82
N SER A 191 3.47 15.25 -8.93
CA SER A 191 2.30 14.41 -9.16
C SER A 191 1.17 14.72 -8.18
N SER A 192 -0.07 14.35 -8.51
CA SER A 192 -1.04 13.96 -7.48
C SER A 192 -0.69 12.55 -6.98
N PRO A 193 -1.11 12.15 -5.76
CA PRO A 193 -0.83 10.82 -5.24
C PRO A 193 -1.54 9.73 -6.04
N HIS A 194 -0.98 8.53 -6.05
CA HIS A 194 -1.57 7.35 -6.69
C HIS A 194 -1.33 6.13 -5.82
N GLY A 195 -1.97 6.10 -4.65
CA GLY A 195 -1.75 5.08 -3.64
C GLY A 195 -0.35 5.15 -3.01
N VAL A 196 -0.07 4.18 -2.18
CA VAL A 196 1.18 4.01 -1.45
C VAL A 196 2.10 3.02 -2.16
N GLY A 197 3.41 3.01 -1.84
CA GLY A 197 4.39 2.01 -2.29
C GLY A 197 5.00 2.20 -3.67
N ASN A 198 4.50 3.11 -4.51
CA ASN A 198 5.19 3.48 -5.74
C ASN A 198 6.42 4.36 -5.45
N TRP A 199 7.29 4.54 -6.46
CA TRP A 199 8.51 5.33 -6.32
C TRP A 199 8.25 6.75 -5.77
N PHE A 200 7.17 7.41 -6.25
CA PHE A 200 6.83 8.77 -5.85
C PHE A 200 6.46 8.84 -4.36
N HIS A 201 5.61 7.92 -3.89
CA HIS A 201 5.25 7.82 -2.46
C HIS A 201 6.49 7.57 -1.60
N LYS A 202 7.30 6.55 -1.95
CA LYS A 202 8.50 6.19 -1.20
C LYS A 202 9.48 7.35 -1.10
N THR A 203 9.81 7.97 -2.25
CA THR A 203 10.75 9.09 -2.30
C THR A 203 10.19 10.31 -1.54
N TYR A 204 8.88 10.54 -1.60
CA TYR A 204 8.23 11.64 -0.87
C TYR A 204 8.29 11.42 0.64
N THR A 205 7.96 10.24 1.13
CA THR A 205 7.98 9.91 2.56
C THR A 205 9.41 9.95 3.13
N GLU A 206 10.38 9.37 2.40
CA GLU A 206 11.80 9.47 2.77
C GLU A 206 12.29 10.93 2.80
N ALA A 207 11.77 11.78 1.93
CA ALA A 207 12.09 13.21 1.93
C ALA A 207 11.48 13.96 3.13
N GLU A 208 10.27 13.58 3.57
CA GLU A 208 9.64 14.15 4.78
C GLU A 208 10.39 13.77 6.06
N THR A 209 10.94 12.55 6.13
CA THR A 209 11.76 12.07 7.26
C THR A 209 13.21 12.53 7.20
N GLY A 210 13.67 13.02 6.05
CA GLY A 210 15.05 13.44 5.82
C GLY A 210 16.00 12.30 5.48
N ASP A 211 15.47 11.15 5.05
CA ASP A 211 16.26 9.96 4.72
C ASP A 211 16.82 9.99 3.28
N ASN A 212 16.47 11.00 2.49
CA ASN A 212 17.01 11.23 1.16
C ASN A 212 17.30 12.73 0.91
N ASP A 213 17.92 13.04 -0.25
CA ASP A 213 18.33 14.41 -0.61
C ASP A 213 17.18 15.26 -1.19
N PHE A 214 15.96 14.75 -1.31
CA PHE A 214 14.83 15.48 -1.86
C PHE A 214 14.22 16.43 -0.82
N LYS A 215 13.76 17.59 -1.30
CA LYS A 215 12.88 18.48 -0.57
C LYS A 215 11.42 18.12 -0.92
N ALA A 216 10.68 17.62 0.05
CA ALA A 216 9.25 17.36 -0.09
C ALA A 216 8.43 18.65 0.02
N ILE A 217 7.46 18.81 -0.90
CA ILE A 217 6.50 19.93 -0.90
C ILE A 217 5.10 19.34 -1.06
N LYS A 218 4.18 19.70 -0.14
CA LYS A 218 2.76 19.32 -0.22
C LYS A 218 1.93 20.54 -0.58
N LEU A 219 1.11 20.42 -1.64
CA LEU A 219 0.26 21.49 -2.16
C LEU A 219 -1.19 21.01 -2.28
N PRO A 220 -1.96 21.00 -1.19
CA PRO A 220 -3.36 20.61 -1.20
C PRO A 220 -4.25 21.70 -1.85
N TRP A 221 -5.48 21.34 -2.18
CA TRP A 221 -6.43 22.19 -2.90
C TRP A 221 -6.73 23.54 -2.24
N ASN A 222 -6.72 23.57 -0.91
CA ASN A 222 -7.07 24.75 -0.11
C ASN A 222 -6.02 25.89 -0.15
N LEU A 223 -4.87 25.66 -0.76
CA LEU A 223 -3.89 26.71 -1.05
C LEU A 223 -4.35 27.63 -2.19
N HIS A 224 -5.31 27.18 -3.02
CA HIS A 224 -5.81 27.98 -4.13
C HIS A 224 -6.85 28.98 -3.65
N PRO A 225 -6.62 30.31 -3.77
CA PRO A 225 -7.52 31.32 -3.22
C PRO A 225 -8.97 31.23 -3.74
N ASP A 226 -9.15 30.81 -5.00
CA ASP A 226 -10.47 30.72 -5.63
C ASP A 226 -11.27 29.50 -5.14
N ARG A 227 -10.70 28.64 -4.28
CA ARG A 227 -11.34 27.43 -3.75
C ARG A 227 -11.71 27.53 -2.27
N VAL A 228 -11.43 28.69 -1.64
CA VAL A 228 -11.64 28.91 -0.21
C VAL A 228 -12.36 30.22 0.04
N ALA A 229 -12.86 30.41 1.26
CA ALA A 229 -13.44 31.69 1.68
C ALA A 229 -12.36 32.81 1.59
N PRO A 230 -12.72 34.05 1.20
CA PRO A 230 -14.09 34.54 0.98
C PRO A 230 -14.62 34.33 -0.44
N ILE A 231 -13.81 33.77 -1.37
CA ILE A 231 -14.18 33.68 -2.80
C ILE A 231 -15.19 32.56 -3.01
N ASP A 232 -14.89 31.33 -2.53
CA ASP A 232 -15.78 30.19 -2.67
C ASP A 232 -15.71 29.24 -1.46
N ALA A 233 -16.47 29.53 -0.43
CA ALA A 233 -16.54 28.70 0.78
C ALA A 233 -17.21 27.33 0.57
N GLY A 234 -18.02 27.17 -0.49
CA GLY A 234 -18.75 25.92 -0.80
C GLY A 234 -18.05 25.03 -1.83
N TRP A 235 -16.84 25.36 -2.27
CA TRP A 235 -16.12 24.64 -3.32
C TRP A 235 -15.87 23.17 -2.92
N GLU A 236 -15.36 22.93 -1.72
CA GLU A 236 -15.04 21.60 -1.21
C GLU A 236 -16.28 20.70 -1.19
N GLU A 237 -17.39 21.16 -0.62
CA GLU A 237 -18.63 20.38 -0.52
C GLU A 237 -19.15 19.99 -1.90
N ARG A 238 -19.14 20.91 -2.87
CA ARG A 238 -19.57 20.61 -4.24
C ARG A 238 -18.68 19.58 -4.91
N GLU A 239 -17.36 19.70 -4.77
CA GLU A 239 -16.44 18.73 -5.39
C GLU A 239 -16.55 17.36 -4.74
N ARG A 240 -16.67 17.28 -3.39
CA ARG A 240 -16.88 16.02 -2.68
C ARG A 240 -18.20 15.33 -3.06
N ASN A 241 -19.25 16.11 -3.35
CA ASN A 241 -20.53 15.55 -3.80
C ASN A 241 -20.49 15.05 -5.26
N ASN A 242 -19.52 15.49 -6.06
CA ASN A 242 -19.42 15.16 -7.49
C ASN A 242 -18.46 14.01 -7.79
N MET A 243 -17.70 13.52 -6.81
CA MET A 243 -16.73 12.45 -7.01
C MET A 243 -16.64 11.51 -5.80
N SER A 244 -15.97 10.38 -5.96
CA SER A 244 -15.74 9.46 -4.85
C SER A 244 -14.77 10.08 -3.82
N LEU A 245 -14.85 9.64 -2.55
CA LEU A 245 -13.90 10.07 -1.51
C LEU A 245 -12.45 9.78 -1.91
N ARG A 246 -12.23 8.63 -2.55
CA ARG A 246 -10.93 8.24 -3.10
C ARG A 246 -10.42 9.23 -4.16
N ASP A 247 -11.27 9.58 -5.13
CA ASP A 247 -10.88 10.49 -6.19
C ASP A 247 -10.60 11.89 -5.62
N PHE A 248 -11.36 12.33 -4.63
CA PHE A 248 -11.11 13.60 -3.95
C PHE A 248 -9.79 13.58 -3.18
N ALA A 249 -9.50 12.50 -2.45
CA ALA A 249 -8.24 12.31 -1.74
C ALA A 249 -7.04 12.34 -2.70
N GLN A 250 -7.16 11.66 -3.86
CA GLN A 250 -6.15 11.63 -4.91
C GLN A 250 -5.94 12.98 -5.58
N GLU A 251 -7.03 13.59 -6.04
CA GLU A 251 -6.96 14.74 -6.96
C GLU A 251 -6.80 16.06 -6.22
N TYR A 252 -7.23 16.12 -4.94
CA TYR A 252 -7.30 17.38 -4.20
C TYR A 252 -6.60 17.38 -2.84
N ASP A 253 -6.77 16.35 -2.00
CA ASP A 253 -6.22 16.34 -0.62
C ASP A 253 -4.73 16.01 -0.55
N CYS A 254 -4.13 15.54 -1.65
CA CYS A 254 -2.75 15.04 -1.65
C CYS A 254 -2.55 13.91 -0.63
N ASP A 255 -3.54 13.01 -0.52
CA ASP A 255 -3.53 11.89 0.41
C ASP A 255 -3.17 10.59 -0.31
N PHE A 256 -2.02 10.01 0.04
CA PHE A 256 -1.55 8.76 -0.54
C PHE A 256 -2.42 7.57 -0.14
N LEU A 257 -2.84 7.50 1.11
CA LEU A 257 -3.64 6.40 1.63
C LEU A 257 -5.04 6.40 1.01
N GLY A 258 -5.71 7.53 1.03
CA GLY A 258 -7.04 7.69 0.47
C GLY A 258 -7.10 7.52 -1.05
N SER A 259 -5.99 7.68 -1.77
CA SER A 259 -5.89 7.56 -3.23
C SER A 259 -5.64 6.14 -3.73
N GLY A 260 -5.32 5.19 -2.84
CA GLY A 260 -4.98 3.81 -3.20
C GLY A 260 -6.19 2.94 -3.57
N ASN A 261 -5.96 1.88 -4.36
CA ASN A 261 -6.92 0.81 -4.58
C ASN A 261 -6.76 -0.27 -3.49
N THR A 262 -6.81 0.15 -2.23
CA THR A 262 -6.63 -0.73 -1.07
C THR A 262 -7.78 -1.72 -0.96
N LEU A 263 -7.51 -2.92 -0.43
CA LEU A 263 -8.55 -3.92 -0.17
C LEU A 263 -9.57 -3.40 0.86
N ILE A 264 -9.06 -2.72 1.89
CA ILE A 264 -9.87 -2.10 2.95
C ILE A 264 -9.84 -0.59 2.79
N GLU A 265 -10.99 0.05 2.90
CA GLU A 265 -11.14 1.50 2.81
C GLU A 265 -10.41 2.23 3.94
N SER A 266 -9.83 3.39 3.63
CA SER A 266 -8.98 4.14 4.56
C SER A 266 -9.70 4.62 5.82
N ASP A 267 -11.00 4.90 5.75
CA ASP A 267 -11.84 5.28 6.88
C ASP A 267 -12.03 4.13 7.87
N ILE A 268 -12.17 2.90 7.36
CA ILE A 268 -12.24 1.69 8.18
C ILE A 268 -10.89 1.47 8.88
N LEU A 269 -9.77 1.57 8.16
CA LEU A 269 -8.44 1.44 8.78
C LEU A 269 -8.16 2.55 9.79
N GLY A 270 -8.62 3.78 9.52
CA GLY A 270 -8.56 4.89 10.46
C GLY A 270 -9.38 4.66 11.74
N PHE A 271 -10.56 4.04 11.63
CA PHE A 271 -11.34 3.60 12.79
C PHE A 271 -10.60 2.57 13.64
N TYR A 272 -9.98 1.56 13.01
CA TYR A 272 -9.18 0.56 13.73
C TYR A 272 -8.00 1.20 14.45
N GLU A 273 -7.29 2.12 13.78
CA GLU A 273 -6.14 2.82 14.36
C GLU A 273 -6.50 3.58 15.63
N GLN A 274 -7.66 4.24 15.64
CA GLN A 274 -8.10 5.04 16.79
C GLN A 274 -8.73 4.21 17.90
N THR A 275 -9.30 3.05 17.56
CA THR A 275 -10.16 2.30 18.50
C THR A 275 -9.46 1.07 19.08
N PHE A 276 -8.73 0.31 18.27
CA PHE A 276 -8.25 -1.02 18.64
C PHE A 276 -6.73 -1.16 18.67
N ILE A 277 -6.00 -0.34 17.89
CA ILE A 277 -4.53 -0.45 17.86
C ILE A 277 -3.95 0.01 19.20
N GLN A 278 -3.14 -0.87 19.79
CA GLN A 278 -2.51 -0.63 21.09
C GLN A 278 -1.15 -1.34 21.19
N GLU A 279 -0.31 -0.87 22.09
CA GLU A 279 0.96 -1.53 22.36
C GLU A 279 0.71 -2.89 23.05
N PRO A 280 1.53 -3.92 22.74
CA PRO A 280 1.43 -5.22 23.40
C PRO A 280 1.77 -5.09 24.89
N ILE A 281 1.09 -5.88 25.72
CA ILE A 281 1.39 -5.96 27.16
C ILE A 281 2.72 -6.66 27.43
N GLU A 282 3.15 -7.51 26.50
CA GLU A 282 4.41 -8.26 26.60
C GLU A 282 5.00 -8.49 25.22
N ARG A 283 6.34 -8.45 25.14
CA ARG A 283 7.11 -8.82 23.94
C ARG A 283 8.08 -9.93 24.33
N ARG A 284 8.04 -11.05 23.61
CA ARG A 284 8.90 -12.23 23.87
C ARG A 284 9.82 -12.51 22.69
N PHE A 285 10.74 -13.44 22.89
CA PHE A 285 11.83 -13.86 21.99
C PHE A 285 12.94 -12.81 21.82
N MET A 286 14.06 -13.21 21.21
CA MET A 286 15.30 -12.41 21.24
C MET A 286 15.18 -11.04 20.55
N GLY A 287 14.31 -10.88 19.56
CA GLY A 287 14.04 -9.60 18.89
C GLY A 287 12.84 -8.85 19.43
N GLY A 288 12.12 -9.39 20.44
CA GLY A 288 10.81 -8.87 20.82
C GLY A 288 9.75 -9.08 19.73
N ASP A 289 9.94 -10.11 18.89
CA ASP A 289 9.17 -10.35 17.67
C ASP A 289 7.78 -10.93 17.93
N PHE A 290 7.57 -11.54 19.11
CA PHE A 290 6.30 -12.08 19.55
C PHE A 290 5.60 -11.07 20.46
N TRP A 291 4.51 -10.51 19.98
CA TRP A 291 3.70 -9.49 20.65
C TRP A 291 2.45 -10.12 21.24
N ILE A 292 2.19 -9.87 22.52
CA ILE A 292 1.08 -10.44 23.28
C ILE A 292 0.23 -9.31 23.81
N TRP A 293 -1.08 -9.35 23.55
CA TRP A 293 -2.09 -8.44 24.09
C TRP A 293 -2.95 -9.08 25.16
N GLN A 294 -3.13 -10.42 25.10
CA GLN A 294 -3.84 -11.18 26.13
C GLN A 294 -3.08 -12.45 26.45
N GLN A 295 -2.91 -12.71 27.74
CA GLN A 295 -2.32 -13.95 28.21
C GLN A 295 -3.27 -15.13 27.92
N PRO A 296 -2.74 -16.37 27.79
CA PRO A 296 -3.55 -17.56 27.59
C PRO A 296 -4.64 -17.73 28.70
N ASP A 297 -5.87 -17.99 28.26
CA ASP A 297 -6.98 -18.33 29.12
C ASP A 297 -7.45 -19.75 28.75
N TYR A 298 -7.31 -20.70 29.68
CA TYR A 298 -7.64 -22.11 29.44
C TYR A 298 -9.14 -22.39 29.34
N SER A 299 -10.01 -21.40 29.60
CA SER A 299 -11.45 -21.48 29.33
C SER A 299 -11.80 -21.13 27.86
N LYS A 300 -10.87 -20.57 27.12
CA LYS A 300 -11.05 -20.11 25.74
C LYS A 300 -10.45 -21.09 24.73
N GLN A 301 -10.93 -21.01 23.49
CA GLN A 301 -10.39 -21.72 22.34
C GLN A 301 -9.64 -20.76 21.43
N TYR A 302 -8.50 -21.21 20.90
CA TYR A 302 -7.64 -20.40 20.06
C TYR A 302 -7.29 -21.11 18.75
N ILE A 303 -7.03 -20.31 17.74
CA ILE A 303 -6.41 -20.73 16.49
C ILE A 303 -5.06 -20.03 16.38
N VAL A 304 -4.01 -20.78 16.07
CA VAL A 304 -2.71 -20.25 15.65
C VAL A 304 -2.59 -20.44 14.15
N CYS A 305 -2.60 -19.37 13.39
CA CYS A 305 -2.56 -19.38 11.93
C CYS A 305 -1.26 -18.76 11.43
N ALA A 306 -0.52 -19.53 10.61
CA ALA A 306 0.82 -19.21 10.21
C ALA A 306 0.98 -19.17 8.69
N ASP A 307 1.68 -18.11 8.21
CA ASP A 307 2.26 -17.97 6.90
C ASP A 307 3.79 -18.19 7.00
N VAL A 308 4.37 -18.93 6.06
CA VAL A 308 5.73 -19.46 6.19
C VAL A 308 6.65 -18.91 5.10
N ALA A 309 7.74 -18.26 5.52
CA ALA A 309 8.82 -17.81 4.65
C ALA A 309 10.12 -18.61 4.88
N ARG A 310 11.08 -18.48 3.93
CA ARG A 310 12.39 -19.20 3.99
C ARG A 310 13.30 -18.70 5.10
N GLY A 311 13.11 -17.47 5.57
CA GLY A 311 13.98 -16.83 6.56
C GLY A 311 15.26 -16.21 5.99
N ASP A 312 15.63 -16.50 4.74
CA ASP A 312 16.82 -15.96 4.05
C ASP A 312 16.48 -14.89 2.98
N GLY A 313 15.18 -14.67 2.74
CA GLY A 313 14.66 -13.74 1.73
C GLY A 313 14.18 -12.39 2.29
N SER A 314 13.34 -11.72 1.51
CA SER A 314 12.65 -10.47 1.90
C SER A 314 11.47 -10.72 2.84
N ASP A 315 10.84 -11.90 2.73
CA ASP A 315 9.59 -12.24 3.38
C ASP A 315 9.81 -12.71 4.82
N PHE A 316 8.79 -12.57 5.65
CA PHE A 316 8.81 -12.95 7.05
C PHE A 316 7.95 -14.18 7.30
N SER A 317 8.36 -15.05 8.22
CA SER A 317 7.45 -16.01 8.83
C SER A 317 6.59 -15.28 9.86
N ALA A 318 5.28 -15.40 9.73
CA ALA A 318 4.33 -14.70 10.56
C ALA A 318 3.23 -15.64 11.08
N PHE A 319 2.70 -15.36 12.27
CA PHE A 319 1.49 -16.02 12.75
C PHE A 319 0.67 -15.11 13.68
N HIS A 320 -0.62 -15.36 13.72
CA HIS A 320 -1.54 -14.79 14.70
C HIS A 320 -2.09 -15.85 15.61
N VAL A 321 -2.33 -15.48 16.88
CA VAL A 321 -3.17 -16.22 17.80
C VAL A 321 -4.51 -15.49 17.91
N ILE A 322 -5.59 -16.18 17.56
CA ILE A 322 -6.94 -15.60 17.49
C ILE A 322 -7.83 -16.34 18.49
N ASP A 323 -8.50 -15.59 19.37
CA ASP A 323 -9.61 -16.09 20.21
C ASP A 323 -10.80 -16.42 19.29
N VAL A 324 -11.20 -17.69 19.25
CA VAL A 324 -12.26 -18.19 18.36
C VAL A 324 -13.62 -17.57 18.69
N ASN A 325 -13.92 -17.37 19.96
CA ASN A 325 -15.23 -16.90 20.40
C ASN A 325 -15.44 -15.42 20.11
N ASN A 326 -14.46 -14.59 20.47
CA ASN A 326 -14.55 -13.13 20.34
C ASN A 326 -14.08 -12.63 18.97
N CYS A 327 -13.44 -13.49 18.15
CA CYS A 327 -12.78 -13.09 16.91
C CYS A 327 -11.75 -11.96 17.15
N GLU A 328 -10.90 -12.16 18.14
CA GLU A 328 -9.94 -11.16 18.61
C GLU A 328 -8.51 -11.68 18.48
N GLN A 329 -7.60 -10.86 17.94
CA GLN A 329 -6.18 -11.12 17.94
C GLN A 329 -5.64 -10.98 19.37
N VAL A 330 -5.11 -12.05 19.93
CA VAL A 330 -4.53 -12.03 21.29
C VAL A 330 -3.01 -12.00 21.29
N ALA A 331 -2.37 -12.51 20.22
CA ALA A 331 -0.93 -12.42 20.04
C ALA A 331 -0.55 -12.46 18.55
N GLU A 332 0.67 -12.00 18.22
CA GLU A 332 1.22 -11.92 16.89
C GLU A 332 2.73 -12.13 16.89
N TYR A 333 3.20 -12.88 15.92
CA TYR A 333 4.63 -13.08 15.66
C TYR A 333 4.98 -12.71 14.23
N ARG A 334 6.14 -12.05 14.02
CA ARG A 334 6.70 -11.78 12.72
C ARG A 334 8.21 -11.66 12.81
N SER A 335 8.94 -12.58 12.17
CA SER A 335 10.40 -12.55 12.13
C SER A 335 10.98 -13.29 10.94
N LYS A 336 12.25 -13.03 10.64
CA LYS A 336 13.05 -13.83 9.71
C LYS A 336 13.72 -14.95 10.48
N ILE A 337 13.20 -16.15 10.37
CA ILE A 337 13.61 -17.32 11.14
C ILE A 337 13.62 -18.55 10.24
N ASP A 338 14.49 -19.52 10.52
CA ASP A 338 14.50 -20.80 9.80
C ASP A 338 13.24 -21.63 10.10
N THR A 339 12.84 -22.45 9.15
CA THR A 339 11.61 -23.24 9.17
C THR A 339 11.51 -24.17 10.37
N ARG A 340 12.61 -24.80 10.79
CA ARG A 340 12.63 -25.73 11.90
C ARG A 340 12.42 -25.02 13.23
N THR A 341 13.13 -23.92 13.45
CA THR A 341 12.94 -23.09 14.67
C THR A 341 11.53 -22.49 14.69
N PHE A 342 11.00 -22.08 13.52
CA PHE A 342 9.63 -21.60 13.42
C PHE A 342 8.62 -22.68 13.81
N GLY A 343 8.79 -23.94 13.35
CA GLY A 343 7.95 -25.07 13.74
C GLY A 343 7.97 -25.34 15.25
N HIS A 344 9.13 -25.26 15.89
CA HIS A 344 9.22 -25.38 17.36
C HIS A 344 8.50 -24.23 18.08
N THR A 345 8.63 -23.00 17.58
CA THR A 345 7.94 -21.83 18.12
C THR A 345 6.43 -21.99 18.04
N LEU A 346 5.92 -22.42 16.88
CA LEU A 346 4.48 -22.67 16.66
C LEU A 346 3.93 -23.71 17.64
N VAL A 347 4.61 -24.85 17.83
CA VAL A 347 4.17 -25.89 18.79
C VAL A 347 4.18 -25.35 20.21
N SER A 348 5.22 -24.59 20.61
CA SER A 348 5.32 -24.01 21.94
C SER A 348 4.16 -23.04 22.21
N VAL A 349 3.91 -22.10 21.31
CA VAL A 349 2.84 -21.10 21.45
C VAL A 349 1.46 -21.76 21.39
N ALA A 350 1.22 -22.67 20.46
CA ALA A 350 -0.06 -23.36 20.34
C ALA A 350 -0.38 -24.20 21.61
N SER A 351 0.65 -24.85 22.20
CA SER A 351 0.49 -25.58 23.45
C SER A 351 0.18 -24.65 24.64
N GLU A 352 0.85 -23.48 24.70
CA GLU A 352 0.62 -22.46 25.71
C GLU A 352 -0.82 -21.90 25.65
N TYR A 353 -1.31 -21.65 24.42
CA TYR A 353 -2.67 -21.15 24.18
C TYR A 353 -3.70 -22.30 24.14
N ASN A 354 -3.78 -23.06 25.20
CA ASN A 354 -4.77 -24.13 25.44
C ASN A 354 -4.83 -25.18 24.31
N ASN A 355 -3.66 -25.65 23.83
CA ASN A 355 -3.55 -26.55 22.69
C ASN A 355 -4.35 -26.04 21.47
N ALA A 356 -4.13 -24.80 21.10
CA ALA A 356 -4.78 -24.12 20.00
C ALA A 356 -4.78 -24.94 18.70
N MET A 357 -5.82 -24.82 17.88
CA MET A 357 -5.78 -25.38 16.54
C MET A 357 -4.66 -24.71 15.72
N LEU A 358 -3.68 -25.50 15.30
CA LEU A 358 -2.53 -25.01 14.53
C LEU A 358 -2.80 -25.13 13.03
N VAL A 359 -2.85 -23.99 12.33
CA VAL A 359 -3.09 -23.89 10.89
C VAL A 359 -1.85 -23.32 10.25
N ILE A 360 -1.16 -24.12 9.42
CA ILE A 360 0.09 -23.74 8.75
C ILE A 360 -0.16 -23.79 7.26
N GLU A 361 0.23 -22.75 6.52
CA GLU A 361 0.21 -22.80 5.06
C GLU A 361 1.17 -23.88 4.55
N ASN A 362 0.66 -24.83 3.74
CA ASN A 362 1.42 -25.98 3.27
C ASN A 362 2.05 -25.79 1.88
N ALA A 363 2.05 -24.55 1.36
CA ALA A 363 2.68 -24.25 0.09
C ALA A 363 4.21 -24.34 0.19
N SER A 364 4.85 -25.00 -0.77
CA SER A 364 6.31 -25.04 -0.94
C SER A 364 7.09 -25.38 0.37
N ILE A 365 7.51 -24.34 1.10
CA ILE A 365 8.39 -24.42 2.26
C ILE A 365 7.61 -24.75 3.55
N GLY A 366 6.32 -24.48 3.58
CA GLY A 366 5.46 -24.79 4.72
C GLY A 366 5.48 -26.27 5.12
N TRP A 367 5.80 -27.17 4.17
CA TRP A 367 5.97 -28.59 4.45
C TRP A 367 7.08 -28.91 5.45
N ASP A 368 8.17 -28.17 5.45
CA ASP A 368 9.28 -28.37 6.39
C ASP A 368 8.87 -28.01 7.82
N VAL A 369 8.10 -26.93 7.96
CA VAL A 369 7.50 -26.53 9.24
C VAL A 369 6.49 -27.58 9.71
N ILE A 370 5.61 -28.05 8.82
CA ILE A 370 4.62 -29.09 9.14
C ILE A 370 5.28 -30.39 9.59
N ASN A 371 6.34 -30.83 8.90
CA ASN A 371 7.10 -32.03 9.30
C ASN A 371 7.68 -31.86 10.71
N THR A 372 8.25 -30.69 11.04
CA THR A 372 8.74 -30.40 12.38
C THR A 372 7.64 -30.50 13.43
N VAL A 373 6.44 -29.98 13.12
CA VAL A 373 5.27 -30.05 14.02
C VAL A 373 4.81 -31.49 14.23
N LEU A 374 4.78 -32.29 13.16
CA LEU A 374 4.42 -33.72 13.22
C LEU A 374 5.45 -34.53 13.99
N GLU A 375 6.76 -34.28 13.81
CA GLU A 375 7.85 -34.90 14.58
C GLU A 375 7.71 -34.60 16.09
N LYS A 376 7.19 -33.43 16.47
CA LYS A 376 6.89 -33.07 17.86
C LYS A 376 5.63 -33.72 18.40
N GLY A 377 4.84 -34.39 17.55
CA GLY A 377 3.62 -35.09 17.96
C GLY A 377 2.47 -34.13 18.32
N TYR A 378 2.44 -32.91 17.78
CA TYR A 378 1.35 -31.99 18.04
C TYR A 378 0.04 -32.49 17.44
N GLN A 379 -1.00 -32.69 18.27
CA GLN A 379 -2.21 -33.40 17.88
C GLN A 379 -3.25 -32.50 17.20
N ASN A 380 -3.32 -31.21 17.57
CA ASN A 380 -4.37 -30.30 17.08
C ASN A 380 -3.91 -29.51 15.84
N LEU A 381 -3.38 -30.25 14.83
CA LEU A 381 -3.00 -29.68 13.53
C LEU A 381 -4.20 -29.72 12.59
N TYR A 382 -4.41 -28.65 11.82
CA TYR A 382 -5.43 -28.56 10.77
C TYR A 382 -5.03 -29.36 9.52
N TYR A 383 -6.02 -29.99 8.86
CA TYR A 383 -5.85 -30.74 7.63
C TYR A 383 -6.79 -30.20 6.54
N SER A 384 -6.25 -29.87 5.38
CA SER A 384 -7.01 -29.49 4.19
C SER A 384 -7.48 -30.69 3.38
N PRO A 385 -8.64 -30.61 2.68
CA PRO A 385 -9.02 -31.62 1.71
C PRO A 385 -8.09 -31.59 0.48
N ARG A 386 -7.77 -32.75 -0.09
CA ARG A 386 -6.92 -32.85 -1.31
C ARG A 386 -7.55 -32.19 -2.55
N SER A 387 -8.87 -32.14 -2.63
CA SER A 387 -9.60 -31.55 -3.74
C SER A 387 -10.68 -30.60 -3.25
N TYR A 388 -10.57 -29.33 -3.65
CA TYR A 388 -11.62 -28.33 -3.46
C TYR A 388 -12.70 -28.38 -4.58
N GLY A 389 -12.76 -29.47 -5.37
CA GLY A 389 -13.60 -29.58 -6.56
C GLY A 389 -15.10 -29.59 -6.32
N GLU A 390 -15.56 -29.96 -5.13
CA GLU A 390 -16.96 -29.95 -4.72
C GLU A 390 -17.05 -29.47 -3.28
N MET A 391 -17.08 -28.16 -3.08
CA MET A 391 -17.41 -27.55 -1.78
C MET A 391 -18.90 -27.76 -1.46
N ASN A 392 -19.31 -28.95 -1.13
CA ASN A 392 -20.51 -29.15 -0.33
C ASN A 392 -20.07 -29.09 1.14
N VAL A 393 -20.36 -27.98 1.80
CA VAL A 393 -20.02 -27.70 3.20
C VAL A 393 -20.53 -28.81 4.14
N ASP A 394 -21.57 -29.52 3.75
CA ASP A 394 -22.18 -30.63 4.50
C ASP A 394 -21.36 -31.94 4.45
N ARG A 395 -20.47 -32.13 3.47
CA ARG A 395 -19.58 -33.31 3.41
C ARG A 395 -18.36 -33.23 4.34
N TRP A 396 -18.01 -32.08 4.82
CA TRP A 396 -16.90 -31.90 5.80
C TRP A 396 -17.20 -32.56 7.16
N LEU A 397 -18.46 -32.90 7.41
CA LEU A 397 -18.98 -33.35 8.70
C LEU A 397 -18.98 -34.87 8.89
N HIS A 398 -18.81 -35.61 7.83
CA HIS A 398 -18.74 -37.07 7.93
C HIS A 398 -17.31 -37.55 7.67
N LYS A 399 -16.67 -38.05 8.76
CA LYS A 399 -15.44 -38.89 8.79
C LYS A 399 -14.67 -38.88 7.48
N MET A 400 -13.75 -37.91 7.31
CA MET A 400 -12.79 -37.96 6.20
C MET A 400 -11.86 -39.15 6.44
N GLU A 401 -11.83 -40.08 5.52
CA GLU A 401 -10.80 -41.08 5.46
C GLU A 401 -9.46 -40.39 5.32
N THR A 402 -8.46 -40.80 6.08
CA THR A 402 -7.11 -40.20 6.18
C THR A 402 -6.42 -40.03 4.83
N ASP A 403 -6.80 -40.78 3.81
CA ASP A 403 -6.26 -40.71 2.45
C ASP A 403 -6.74 -39.49 1.63
N GLN A 404 -7.73 -38.74 2.08
CA GLN A 404 -8.33 -37.59 1.38
C GLN A 404 -7.90 -36.22 1.93
N THR A 405 -7.08 -36.19 2.97
CA THR A 405 -6.63 -34.96 3.62
C THR A 405 -5.11 -34.73 3.51
N VAL A 406 -4.71 -33.48 3.63
CA VAL A 406 -3.31 -33.06 3.60
C VAL A 406 -3.08 -32.16 4.82
N PRO A 407 -2.03 -32.39 5.64
CA PRO A 407 -1.75 -31.54 6.79
C PRO A 407 -1.46 -30.10 6.35
N GLY A 408 -1.95 -29.15 7.17
CA GLY A 408 -1.86 -27.73 6.93
C GLY A 408 -2.96 -27.19 6.01
N PHE A 409 -2.91 -25.88 5.75
CA PHE A 409 -3.84 -25.17 4.89
C PHE A 409 -3.28 -25.03 3.48
N THR A 410 -4.03 -25.45 2.47
CA THR A 410 -3.62 -25.32 1.06
C THR A 410 -4.05 -23.96 0.51
N ASN A 411 -3.12 -23.02 0.46
CA ASN A 411 -3.32 -21.73 -0.18
C ASN A 411 -3.06 -21.86 -1.71
N SER A 412 -4.11 -21.80 -2.47
CA SER A 412 -4.10 -22.00 -3.92
C SER A 412 -4.75 -20.80 -4.63
N THR A 413 -4.66 -20.75 -5.95
CA THR A 413 -5.37 -19.75 -6.77
C THR A 413 -6.88 -19.77 -6.57
N ARG A 414 -7.45 -20.87 -6.04
CA ARG A 414 -8.88 -21.00 -5.74
C ARG A 414 -9.21 -20.57 -4.30
N THR A 415 -8.36 -20.90 -3.34
CA THR A 415 -8.62 -20.63 -1.92
C THR A 415 -8.19 -19.22 -1.50
N ARG A 416 -7.10 -18.68 -2.05
CA ARG A 416 -6.61 -17.33 -1.74
C ARG A 416 -7.69 -16.24 -1.92
N PRO A 417 -8.49 -16.18 -3.01
CA PRO A 417 -9.56 -15.20 -3.12
C PRO A 417 -10.63 -15.34 -2.03
N LEU A 418 -10.93 -16.56 -1.58
CA LEU A 418 -11.91 -16.80 -0.52
C LEU A 418 -11.39 -16.33 0.85
N VAL A 419 -10.12 -16.61 1.15
CA VAL A 419 -9.42 -16.12 2.34
C VAL A 419 -9.46 -14.59 2.40
N ILE A 420 -9.11 -13.94 1.29
CA ILE A 420 -9.07 -12.48 1.18
C ILE A 420 -10.47 -11.87 1.32
N SER A 421 -11.46 -12.40 0.60
CA SER A 421 -12.85 -11.94 0.69
C SER A 421 -13.41 -12.10 2.10
N LYS A 422 -13.05 -13.18 2.79
CA LYS A 422 -13.46 -13.41 4.17
C LYS A 422 -12.85 -12.39 5.13
N MET A 423 -11.55 -12.15 5.02
CA MET A 423 -10.86 -11.15 5.81
C MET A 423 -11.42 -9.74 5.57
N GLU A 424 -11.66 -9.39 4.30
CA GLU A 424 -12.27 -8.11 3.91
C GLU A 424 -13.63 -7.92 4.60
N SER A 425 -14.50 -8.93 4.54
CA SER A 425 -15.82 -8.90 5.18
C SER A 425 -15.72 -8.69 6.69
N TYR A 426 -14.87 -9.46 7.38
CA TYR A 426 -14.69 -9.36 8.84
C TYR A 426 -14.17 -7.99 9.29
N ILE A 427 -13.22 -7.41 8.54
CA ILE A 427 -12.67 -6.09 8.87
C ILE A 427 -13.69 -5.00 8.54
N ARG A 428 -14.37 -5.07 7.39
CA ARG A 428 -15.39 -4.10 6.96
C ARG A 428 -16.57 -4.07 7.92
N GLU A 429 -17.01 -5.24 8.39
CA GLU A 429 -18.11 -5.38 9.35
C GLU A 429 -17.65 -5.19 10.80
N ARG A 430 -16.36 -4.92 11.05
CA ARG A 430 -15.75 -4.71 12.36
C ARG A 430 -15.93 -5.92 13.30
N GLN A 431 -15.97 -7.11 12.72
CA GLN A 431 -16.14 -8.37 13.46
C GLN A 431 -14.81 -8.97 13.93
N PHE A 432 -13.69 -8.63 13.26
CA PHE A 432 -12.35 -9.02 13.70
C PHE A 432 -11.68 -7.88 14.44
N ILE A 433 -11.40 -8.07 15.72
CA ILE A 433 -10.66 -7.11 16.55
C ILE A 433 -9.18 -7.45 16.47
N PHE A 434 -8.37 -6.56 15.93
CA PHE A 434 -6.92 -6.71 15.95
C PHE A 434 -6.24 -5.48 16.56
N HIS A 435 -5.10 -5.72 17.23
CA HIS A 435 -4.39 -4.73 18.01
C HIS A 435 -3.05 -4.34 17.39
N SER A 436 -2.60 -5.09 16.39
CA SER A 436 -1.28 -4.93 15.79
C SER A 436 -1.19 -3.73 14.87
N ARG A 437 -0.27 -2.82 15.17
CA ARG A 437 0.14 -1.76 14.25
C ARG A 437 0.80 -2.34 12.98
N ARG A 438 1.57 -3.43 13.10
CA ARG A 438 2.24 -4.08 11.95
C ARG A 438 1.22 -4.63 10.95
N LEU A 439 0.15 -5.28 11.43
CA LEU A 439 -0.95 -5.75 10.58
C LEU A 439 -1.70 -4.58 9.93
N LEU A 440 -1.94 -3.50 10.68
CA LEU A 440 -2.57 -2.29 10.12
C LEU A 440 -1.74 -1.69 8.97
N GLU A 441 -0.41 -1.63 9.14
CA GLU A 441 0.50 -1.11 8.10
C GLU A 441 0.51 -1.99 6.85
N GLU A 442 0.49 -3.32 7.01
CA GLU A 442 0.37 -4.23 5.86
C GLU A 442 -0.99 -4.09 5.16
N LEU A 443 -2.10 -3.95 5.89
CA LEU A 443 -3.43 -3.72 5.32
C LEU A 443 -3.52 -2.41 4.53
N ARG A 444 -2.80 -1.37 4.93
CA ARG A 444 -2.74 -0.08 4.22
C ARG A 444 -2.10 -0.19 2.83
N VAL A 445 -1.18 -1.13 2.67
CA VAL A 445 -0.44 -1.36 1.41
C VAL A 445 -0.95 -2.59 0.65
N PHE A 446 -1.99 -3.26 1.15
CA PHE A 446 -2.60 -4.42 0.52
C PHE A 446 -3.66 -3.96 -0.47
N VAL A 447 -3.39 -4.13 -1.75
CA VAL A 447 -4.13 -3.49 -2.86
C VAL A 447 -4.62 -4.50 -3.89
N TRP A 448 -5.69 -4.13 -4.61
CA TRP A 448 -6.08 -4.82 -5.82
C TRP A 448 -5.18 -4.40 -6.99
N LEU A 449 -4.37 -5.34 -7.49
CA LEU A 449 -3.50 -5.12 -8.66
C LEU A 449 -3.78 -6.20 -9.71
N ASN A 450 -4.17 -5.80 -10.91
CA ASN A 450 -4.47 -6.72 -12.04
C ASN A 450 -5.45 -7.86 -11.66
N GLY A 451 -6.46 -7.54 -10.85
CA GLY A 451 -7.47 -8.51 -10.41
C GLY A 451 -7.02 -9.47 -9.30
N LYS A 452 -5.86 -9.22 -8.69
CA LYS A 452 -5.36 -9.98 -7.53
C LYS A 452 -5.12 -9.03 -6.36
N ALA A 453 -5.51 -9.45 -5.17
CA ALA A 453 -5.17 -8.73 -3.94
C ALA A 453 -3.80 -9.21 -3.44
N GLN A 454 -2.88 -8.27 -3.25
CA GLN A 454 -1.50 -8.51 -2.84
C GLN A 454 -0.86 -7.26 -2.24
N ALA A 455 0.23 -7.42 -1.51
CA ALA A 455 1.03 -6.28 -1.08
C ALA A 455 1.56 -5.51 -2.29
N GLN A 456 1.67 -4.21 -2.15
CA GLN A 456 2.28 -3.35 -3.16
C GLN A 456 3.79 -3.61 -3.24
N GLY A 457 4.38 -3.43 -4.41
CA GLY A 457 5.79 -3.76 -4.65
C GLY A 457 6.73 -3.15 -3.62
N GLY A 458 7.54 -3.99 -2.96
CA GLY A 458 8.46 -3.61 -1.90
C GLY A 458 7.88 -3.70 -0.48
N TYR A 459 6.64 -4.14 -0.33
CA TYR A 459 5.98 -4.41 0.95
C TYR A 459 5.62 -5.88 1.07
N ASN A 460 5.35 -6.33 2.30
CA ASN A 460 5.00 -7.71 2.64
C ASN A 460 3.51 -7.83 2.96
N ASP A 461 2.96 -9.04 2.82
CA ASP A 461 1.57 -9.37 3.17
C ASP A 461 1.46 -10.61 4.10
N ASP A 462 2.55 -10.96 4.76
CA ASP A 462 2.65 -12.18 5.57
C ASP A 462 1.66 -12.17 6.76
N LEU A 463 1.52 -11.04 7.45
CA LEU A 463 0.53 -10.86 8.53
C LEU A 463 -0.90 -10.83 7.99
N VAL A 464 -1.13 -10.19 6.84
CA VAL A 464 -2.45 -10.13 6.20
C VAL A 464 -2.91 -11.52 5.81
N ILE A 465 -2.04 -12.33 5.19
CA ILE A 465 -2.38 -13.68 4.75
C ILE A 465 -2.60 -14.61 5.93
N SER A 466 -1.71 -14.59 6.93
CA SER A 466 -1.88 -15.43 8.13
C SER A 466 -3.16 -15.09 8.88
N ALA A 467 -3.51 -13.81 9.06
CA ALA A 467 -4.79 -13.40 9.64
C ALA A 467 -5.99 -13.89 8.82
N GLY A 468 -5.92 -13.70 7.50
CA GLY A 468 -6.97 -14.14 6.57
C GLY A 468 -7.24 -15.65 6.65
N ILE A 469 -6.19 -16.47 6.70
CA ILE A 469 -6.28 -17.92 6.86
C ILE A 469 -6.99 -18.25 8.19
N GLY A 470 -6.61 -17.60 9.30
CA GLY A 470 -7.23 -17.81 10.61
C GLY A 470 -8.72 -17.48 10.60
N LEU A 471 -9.11 -16.37 10.01
CA LEU A 471 -10.53 -15.97 9.91
C LEU A 471 -11.34 -16.92 9.03
N PHE A 472 -10.74 -17.40 7.93
CA PHE A 472 -11.39 -18.37 7.05
C PHE A 472 -11.64 -19.71 7.76
N ILE A 473 -10.66 -20.19 8.52
CA ILE A 473 -10.77 -21.46 9.26
C ILE A 473 -11.68 -21.32 10.49
N ARG A 474 -11.72 -20.17 11.15
CA ARG A 474 -12.58 -19.89 12.29
C ARG A 474 -14.04 -20.21 11.99
N ASP A 475 -14.55 -19.82 10.85
CA ASP A 475 -15.95 -20.08 10.48
C ASP A 475 -16.26 -21.58 10.39
N THR A 476 -15.29 -22.36 9.93
CA THR A 476 -15.40 -23.82 9.91
C THR A 476 -15.37 -24.37 11.34
N GLY A 477 -14.44 -23.89 12.18
CA GLY A 477 -14.32 -24.29 13.59
C GLY A 477 -15.57 -24.01 14.43
N LEU A 478 -16.20 -22.85 14.25
CA LEU A 478 -17.46 -22.50 14.94
C LEU A 478 -18.62 -23.41 14.55
N LYS A 479 -18.73 -23.82 13.30
CA LYS A 479 -19.75 -24.77 12.87
C LYS A 479 -19.58 -26.13 13.56
N PHE A 480 -18.34 -26.62 13.68
CA PHE A 480 -18.06 -27.86 14.44
C PHE A 480 -18.42 -27.74 15.91
N TYR A 481 -18.11 -26.60 16.54
CA TYR A 481 -18.44 -26.37 17.95
C TYR A 481 -19.95 -26.34 18.19
N GLN A 482 -20.70 -25.61 17.33
CA GLN A 482 -22.15 -25.56 17.41
C GLN A 482 -22.80 -26.93 17.21
N GLN A 483 -22.30 -27.73 16.27
CA GLN A 483 -22.78 -29.08 16.04
C GLN A 483 -22.43 -30.03 17.20
N GLY A 484 -21.24 -29.86 17.79
CA GLY A 484 -20.85 -30.59 19.00
C GLY A 484 -21.79 -30.29 20.16
N ILE A 485 -22.15 -29.02 20.38
CA ILE A 485 -23.13 -28.59 21.41
C ILE A 485 -24.51 -29.13 21.08
N GLU A 486 -24.97 -29.07 19.83
CA GLU A 486 -26.28 -29.59 19.42
C GLU A 486 -26.34 -31.11 19.60
N SER A 487 -25.28 -31.83 19.22
CA SER A 487 -25.16 -33.27 19.42
C SER A 487 -25.14 -33.63 20.91
N SER A 488 -24.42 -32.87 21.74
CA SER A 488 -24.40 -33.06 23.19
C SER A 488 -25.75 -32.73 23.82
N ARG A 489 -26.43 -31.66 23.38
CA ARG A 489 -27.79 -31.32 23.82
C ARG A 489 -28.82 -32.38 23.39
N ALA A 490 -28.69 -32.89 22.14
CA ALA A 490 -29.55 -33.99 21.66
C ALA A 490 -29.31 -35.27 22.45
N ALA A 491 -28.05 -35.60 22.78
CA ALA A 491 -27.71 -36.74 23.64
C ALA A 491 -28.27 -36.58 25.05
N LEU A 492 -28.12 -35.39 25.67
CA LEU A 492 -28.68 -35.06 26.98
C LEU A 492 -30.22 -35.07 26.97
N ALA A 493 -30.84 -34.54 25.90
CA ALA A 493 -32.31 -34.58 25.75
C ALA A 493 -32.83 -36.01 25.57
N ASN A 494 -32.07 -36.88 24.94
CA ASN A 494 -32.39 -38.31 24.84
C ASN A 494 -32.24 -39.04 26.19
N ILE A 495 -31.28 -38.66 27.03
CA ILE A 495 -31.10 -39.19 28.37
C ILE A 495 -32.24 -38.70 29.30
N SER A 496 -32.69 -37.46 29.17
CA SER A 496 -33.80 -36.93 29.95
C SER A 496 -35.19 -37.46 29.57
N ARG A 497 -35.32 -38.04 28.35
CA ARG A 497 -36.58 -38.70 27.90
C ARG A 497 -36.71 -40.15 28.34
N THR A 498 -35.68 -40.78 28.87
CA THR A 498 -35.70 -42.16 29.35
C THR A 498 -36.10 -42.30 30.83
N GLY A 499 -36.84 -41.32 31.38
CA GLY A 499 -37.44 -41.40 32.74
C GLY A 499 -38.76 -42.18 32.79
N ASP A 500 -39.27 -42.79 31.71
CA ASP A 500 -40.45 -43.66 31.72
C ASP A 500 -40.05 -45.10 31.40
N ASN A 501 -40.42 -46.00 32.29
CA ASN A 501 -40.16 -47.44 32.29
C ASN A 501 -40.67 -48.13 31.01
N ASN A 502 -39.87 -48.18 29.96
CA ASN A 502 -39.92 -49.21 28.94
C ASN A 502 -38.56 -49.29 28.26
N ILE A 503 -37.78 -50.31 28.59
CA ILE A 503 -36.54 -50.66 27.92
C ILE A 503 -36.89 -51.14 26.51
N PRO A 504 -36.62 -50.38 25.45
CA PRO A 504 -36.69 -50.91 24.10
C PRO A 504 -35.48 -51.82 23.90
N ASN A 505 -35.68 -53.00 23.37
CA ASN A 505 -34.64 -53.91 22.90
C ASN A 505 -33.61 -53.13 22.04
N HIS A 506 -32.35 -53.10 22.48
CA HIS A 506 -31.27 -52.57 21.73
C HIS A 506 -31.20 -53.19 20.34
N PRO A 507 -31.04 -52.39 19.24
CA PRO A 507 -30.67 -52.98 17.95
C PRO A 507 -29.31 -53.61 18.13
N ILE A 508 -29.20 -54.85 17.73
CA ILE A 508 -27.96 -55.64 17.68
C ILE A 508 -26.91 -54.85 16.88
N GLY A 509 -25.84 -54.34 17.56
CA GLY A 509 -24.69 -53.75 16.88
C GLY A 509 -24.02 -52.53 17.52
N PHE A 510 -24.48 -52.00 18.65
CA PHE A 510 -23.73 -50.91 19.31
C PHE A 510 -22.88 -51.48 20.45
N GLN A 511 -21.61 -51.75 20.19
CA GLN A 511 -20.65 -52.07 21.26
C GLN A 511 -20.20 -50.72 21.88
N ASN A 512 -20.50 -50.53 23.16
CA ASN A 512 -19.94 -49.42 23.96
C ASN A 512 -18.40 -49.58 23.96
N PRO A 513 -17.63 -48.62 23.44
CA PRO A 513 -16.17 -48.76 23.35
C PRO A 513 -15.48 -48.79 24.73
N TYR A 514 -16.23 -48.55 25.82
CA TYR A 514 -15.76 -48.58 27.19
C TYR A 514 -16.41 -49.72 28.01
N SER A 515 -16.83 -50.80 27.35
CA SER A 515 -17.31 -52.01 27.99
C SER A 515 -16.30 -53.14 27.88
N ILE A 516 -16.08 -53.87 28.94
CA ILE A 516 -15.26 -55.10 28.96
C ILE A 516 -16.17 -56.30 29.25
N GLU A 517 -15.93 -57.41 28.56
CA GLU A 517 -16.56 -58.70 28.86
C GLU A 517 -15.84 -59.32 30.06
N THR A 518 -16.56 -59.60 31.12
CA THR A 518 -16.08 -60.33 32.26
C THR A 518 -16.80 -61.68 32.35
N PRO A 519 -16.28 -62.65 33.09
CA PRO A 519 -16.95 -63.94 33.29
C PRO A 519 -18.36 -63.82 33.94
N TYR A 520 -18.73 -62.63 34.44
CA TYR A 520 -20.02 -62.35 35.10
C TYR A 520 -20.92 -61.41 34.28
N GLY A 521 -20.51 -61.04 33.04
CA GLY A 521 -21.29 -60.14 32.18
C GLY A 521 -20.45 -58.98 31.59
N VAL A 522 -21.09 -58.16 30.77
CA VAL A 522 -20.47 -56.95 30.21
C VAL A 522 -20.51 -55.83 31.23
N GLU A 523 -19.35 -55.30 31.59
CA GLU A 523 -19.20 -54.23 32.59
C GLU A 523 -18.76 -52.93 31.89
N ASP A 524 -19.45 -51.81 32.20
CA ASP A 524 -19.12 -50.48 31.70
C ASP A 524 -18.03 -49.84 32.57
N ILE A 525 -16.88 -49.57 31.94
CA ILE A 525 -15.71 -48.98 32.60
C ILE A 525 -15.52 -47.50 32.27
N SER A 526 -16.50 -46.83 31.69
CA SER A 526 -16.45 -45.39 31.37
C SER A 526 -16.16 -44.48 32.56
N TRP A 527 -16.48 -44.94 33.79
CA TRP A 527 -16.18 -44.24 35.02
C TRP A 527 -14.69 -44.26 35.44
N LEU A 528 -13.89 -45.13 34.87
CA LEU A 528 -12.43 -45.25 35.12
C LEU A 528 -11.61 -44.27 34.29
N ILE A 529 -12.22 -43.60 33.30
CA ILE A 529 -11.56 -42.77 32.30
C ILE A 529 -11.96 -41.28 32.50
N ARG A 530 -12.26 -40.90 33.72
CA ARG A 530 -12.46 -39.50 34.09
C ARG A 530 -11.18 -38.85 34.56
#